data_2bcd54b723ca98b0a8dc9bdbd2707f7b
#
_entry.id   2bcd54b723ca98b0a8dc9bdbd2707f7b
#
_cell.length_a   1.000
_cell.length_b   1.000
_cell.length_c   1.000
_cell.angle_alpha   90.00
_cell.angle_beta   90.00
_cell.angle_gamma   90.00
#
_symmetry.space_group_name_H-M   'P 1'
#
loop_
_entity.id
_entity.type
_entity.pdbx_description
1 polymer ?
#
loop_
_entity_poly.entity_id
_entity_poly.type
_entity_poly.pdbx_seq_one_letter_code
_entity_poly.pdbx_strand_id
1 'polypeptide(L)'
;MSQFERLQRAEISNPPAYGARIVNIVLNDEALFAEWKENLKYMSSRIIEMRKALRHHLEQLQTPGTWNHITDQIGMFSFTGLKAPQVKVLKEKYSIYMTDNGRVSMAGISSKNVEYFAKAVDDVVRNVPV
;
A
#
# COMPACT_ATOMS: atom_id res chain seq x y z
N MET A 1 -35.96 7.08 -17.62
CA MET A 1 -35.26 6.51 -16.45
C MET A 1 -34.04 5.74 -16.95
N SER A 2 -32.84 6.04 -16.49
CA SER A 2 -31.61 5.38 -16.96
C SER A 2 -31.56 3.91 -16.51
N GLN A 3 -30.80 3.06 -17.21
CA GLN A 3 -30.61 1.67 -16.82
C GLN A 3 -29.89 1.59 -15.45
N PHE A 4 -29.01 2.54 -15.14
CA PHE A 4 -28.34 2.63 -13.85
C PHE A 4 -29.33 2.87 -12.69
N GLU A 5 -30.34 3.69 -12.87
CA GLU A 5 -31.38 3.89 -11.86
C GLU A 5 -32.19 2.62 -11.59
N ARG A 6 -32.44 1.82 -12.62
CA ARG A 6 -33.13 0.52 -12.48
C ARG A 6 -32.27 -0.49 -11.72
N LEU A 7 -30.99 -0.58 -12.07
CA LEU A 7 -30.02 -1.44 -11.37
C LEU A 7 -29.86 -1.02 -9.90
N GLN A 8 -29.69 0.28 -9.64
CA GLN A 8 -29.58 0.79 -8.29
C GLN A 8 -30.82 0.50 -7.45
N ARG A 9 -32.02 0.65 -8.00
CA ARG A 9 -33.28 0.33 -7.31
C ARG A 9 -33.47 -1.16 -7.07
N ALA A 10 -32.98 -2.01 -7.98
CA ALA A 10 -33.07 -3.46 -7.83
C ALA A 10 -32.10 -3.99 -6.77
N GLU A 11 -30.87 -3.44 -6.72
CA GLU A 11 -29.82 -3.91 -5.83
C GLU A 11 -29.83 -3.18 -4.47
N ILE A 12 -30.12 -1.87 -4.46
CA ILE A 12 -30.04 -1.03 -3.27
C ILE A 12 -31.29 -0.13 -3.23
N SER A 13 -32.46 -0.69 -3.01
CA SER A 13 -33.69 0.10 -2.92
C SER A 13 -33.63 1.18 -1.82
N ASN A 14 -32.88 0.96 -0.75
CA ASN A 14 -32.51 1.95 0.27
C ASN A 14 -30.98 1.98 0.40
N PRO A 15 -30.31 3.12 0.12
CA PRO A 15 -28.88 3.27 0.37
C PRO A 15 -28.56 2.94 1.84
N PRO A 16 -27.48 2.18 2.12
CA PRO A 16 -27.10 1.84 3.48
C PRO A 16 -26.78 3.11 4.27
N ALA A 17 -27.61 3.43 5.26
CA ALA A 17 -27.50 4.66 6.04
C ALA A 17 -26.51 4.55 7.22
N TYR A 18 -26.12 3.33 7.62
CA TYR A 18 -25.29 3.12 8.81
C TYR A 18 -23.93 3.83 8.71
N GLY A 19 -23.19 3.57 7.64
CA GLY A 19 -21.90 4.23 7.41
C GLY A 19 -22.02 5.76 7.29
N ALA A 20 -23.04 6.25 6.60
CA ALA A 20 -23.30 7.68 6.48
C ALA A 20 -23.58 8.35 7.84
N ARG A 21 -24.29 7.66 8.75
CA ARG A 21 -24.54 8.15 10.11
C ARG A 21 -23.26 8.25 10.92
N ILE A 22 -22.35 7.26 10.82
CA ILE A 22 -21.03 7.32 11.48
C ILE A 22 -20.24 8.51 10.94
N VAL A 23 -20.16 8.67 9.63
CA VAL A 23 -19.48 9.82 8.99
C VAL A 23 -20.07 11.14 9.47
N ASN A 24 -21.41 11.24 9.51
CA ASN A 24 -22.09 12.44 9.99
C ASN A 24 -21.75 12.78 11.46
N ILE A 25 -21.67 11.78 12.33
CA ILE A 25 -21.27 11.98 13.73
C ILE A 25 -19.83 12.49 13.81
N VAL A 26 -18.90 11.80 13.14
CA VAL A 26 -17.48 12.16 13.18
C VAL A 26 -17.20 13.54 12.60
N LEU A 27 -17.85 13.91 11.49
CA LEU A 27 -17.59 15.18 10.81
C LEU A 27 -18.27 16.39 11.46
N ASN A 28 -19.31 16.19 12.27
CA ASN A 28 -20.05 17.28 12.93
C ASN A 28 -19.74 17.41 14.43
N ASP A 29 -18.93 16.54 14.98
CA ASP A 29 -18.39 16.66 16.34
C ASP A 29 -16.93 17.15 16.26
N GLU A 30 -16.64 18.26 16.89
CA GLU A 30 -15.35 18.94 16.77
C GLU A 30 -14.19 18.09 17.34
N ALA A 31 -14.43 17.38 18.45
CA ALA A 31 -13.44 16.51 19.09
C ALA A 31 -13.18 15.26 18.26
N LEU A 32 -14.22 14.57 17.79
CA LEU A 32 -14.10 13.39 16.94
C LEU A 32 -13.45 13.72 15.59
N PHE A 33 -13.78 14.89 15.03
CA PHE A 33 -13.16 15.34 13.77
C PHE A 33 -11.66 15.63 13.95
N ALA A 34 -11.26 16.24 15.08
CA ALA A 34 -9.86 16.48 15.39
C ALA A 34 -9.09 15.16 15.54
N GLU A 35 -9.63 14.21 16.30
CA GLU A 35 -9.05 12.87 16.46
C GLU A 35 -8.93 12.12 15.11
N TRP A 36 -9.97 12.16 14.29
CA TRP A 36 -9.94 11.56 12.95
C TRP A 36 -8.83 12.15 12.07
N LYS A 37 -8.63 13.48 12.09
CA LYS A 37 -7.53 14.12 11.35
C LYS A 37 -6.16 13.65 11.82
N GLU A 38 -5.94 13.54 13.13
CA GLU A 38 -4.68 13.08 13.68
C GLU A 38 -4.42 11.60 13.33
N ASN A 39 -5.44 10.75 13.35
CA ASN A 39 -5.34 9.36 12.90
C ASN A 39 -4.96 9.24 11.43
N LEU A 40 -5.56 10.05 10.55
CA LEU A 40 -5.20 10.09 9.13
C LEU A 40 -3.74 10.55 8.92
N LYS A 41 -3.32 11.58 9.65
CA LYS A 41 -1.95 12.08 9.61
C LYS A 41 -0.96 11.01 10.06
N TYR A 42 -1.26 10.31 11.16
CA TYR A 42 -0.43 9.20 11.65
C TYR A 42 -0.29 8.09 10.63
N MET A 43 -1.40 7.63 10.03
CA MET A 43 -1.37 6.57 9.02
C MET A 43 -0.58 6.98 7.76
N SER A 44 -0.79 8.19 7.25
CA SER A 44 -0.09 8.68 6.07
C SER A 44 1.39 8.89 6.30
N SER A 45 1.77 9.46 7.44
CA SER A 45 3.17 9.66 7.83
C SER A 45 3.92 8.33 7.93
N ARG A 46 3.30 7.31 8.54
CA ARG A 46 3.86 5.96 8.64
C ARG A 46 4.14 5.36 7.26
N ILE A 47 3.22 5.51 6.31
CA ILE A 47 3.45 5.03 4.93
C ILE A 47 4.64 5.73 4.28
N ILE A 48 4.73 7.05 4.43
CA ILE A 48 5.84 7.86 3.90
C ILE A 48 7.17 7.43 4.52
N GLU A 49 7.21 7.20 5.83
CA GLU A 49 8.40 6.73 6.54
C GLU A 49 8.84 5.35 6.05
N MET A 50 7.91 4.41 5.86
CA MET A 50 8.25 3.08 5.36
C MET A 50 8.75 3.10 3.92
N ARG A 51 8.25 4.00 3.06
CA ARG A 51 8.80 4.21 1.71
C ARG A 51 10.24 4.71 1.76
N LYS A 52 10.52 5.71 2.60
CA LYS A 52 11.87 6.24 2.80
C LYS A 52 12.82 5.16 3.35
N ALA A 53 12.37 4.40 4.35
CA ALA A 53 13.16 3.33 4.93
C ALA A 53 13.47 2.23 3.90
N LEU A 54 12.49 1.79 3.12
CA LEU A 54 12.68 0.78 2.08
C LEU A 54 13.69 1.25 1.04
N ARG A 55 13.50 2.46 0.49
CA ARG A 55 14.45 3.05 -0.46
C ARG A 55 15.85 3.13 0.13
N HIS A 56 15.99 3.62 1.34
CA HIS A 56 17.27 3.75 2.04
C HIS A 56 18.00 2.39 2.15
N HIS A 57 17.30 1.33 2.56
CA HIS A 57 17.88 0.00 2.65
C HIS A 57 18.32 -0.55 1.28
N LEU A 58 17.54 -0.34 0.22
CA LEU A 58 17.93 -0.77 -1.12
C LEU A 58 19.14 -0.01 -1.65
N GLU A 59 19.23 1.30 -1.38
CA GLU A 59 20.39 2.12 -1.73
C GLU A 59 21.63 1.71 -0.91
N GLN A 60 21.50 1.42 0.40
CA GLN A 60 22.59 0.91 1.23
C GLN A 60 23.11 -0.45 0.76
N LEU A 61 22.24 -1.34 0.33
CA LEU A 61 22.59 -2.63 -0.26
C LEU A 61 23.20 -2.49 -1.67
N GLN A 62 23.20 -1.27 -2.23
CA GLN A 62 23.60 -1.02 -3.62
C GLN A 62 22.84 -1.93 -4.60
N THR A 63 21.56 -2.16 -4.33
CA THR A 63 20.67 -2.97 -5.19
C THR A 63 20.64 -2.38 -6.59
N PRO A 64 20.90 -3.18 -7.65
CA PRO A 64 20.91 -2.69 -9.02
C PRO A 64 19.60 -1.97 -9.42
N GLY A 65 19.73 -0.90 -10.18
CA GLY A 65 18.59 -0.09 -10.63
C GLY A 65 18.44 1.22 -9.88
N THR A 66 17.31 1.89 -10.09
CA THR A 66 16.95 3.15 -9.43
C THR A 66 15.68 2.96 -8.60
N TRP A 67 15.70 3.45 -7.36
CA TRP A 67 14.63 3.20 -6.38
C TRP A 67 13.86 4.46 -6.00
N ASN A 68 14.07 5.58 -6.70
CA ASN A 68 13.39 6.86 -6.48
C ASN A 68 11.88 6.73 -6.57
N HIS A 69 11.39 5.93 -7.51
CA HIS A 69 9.97 5.70 -7.73
C HIS A 69 9.22 5.20 -6.49
N ILE A 70 9.90 4.54 -5.54
CA ILE A 70 9.29 4.09 -4.28
C ILE A 70 8.85 5.30 -3.44
N THR A 71 9.66 6.37 -3.41
CA THR A 71 9.36 7.59 -2.66
C THR A 71 8.54 8.61 -3.43
N ASP A 72 8.59 8.58 -4.77
CA ASP A 72 7.85 9.50 -5.64
C ASP A 72 6.37 9.12 -5.77
N GLN A 73 6.05 7.85 -5.58
CA GLN A 73 4.68 7.36 -5.55
C GLN A 73 3.96 7.74 -4.25
N ILE A 74 2.67 7.94 -4.35
CA ILE A 74 1.78 8.25 -3.21
C ILE A 74 0.76 7.12 -2.99
N GLY A 75 0.13 7.15 -1.81
CA GLY A 75 -0.91 6.18 -1.45
C GLY A 75 -0.38 4.91 -0.80
N MET A 76 -1.28 3.97 -0.56
CA MET A 76 -1.03 2.76 0.21
C MET A 76 -0.21 1.70 -0.55
N PHE A 77 -0.27 1.69 -1.88
CA PHE A 77 0.44 0.71 -2.71
C PHE A 77 1.70 1.31 -3.32
N SER A 78 2.72 0.46 -3.50
CA SER A 78 3.92 0.77 -4.26
C SER A 78 4.09 -0.22 -5.39
N PHE A 79 4.45 0.29 -6.55
CA PHE A 79 4.87 -0.50 -7.69
C PHE A 79 6.41 -0.58 -7.65
N THR A 80 6.93 -1.77 -7.41
CA THR A 80 8.38 -1.97 -7.20
C THR A 80 9.18 -2.08 -8.48
N GLY A 81 8.53 -2.35 -9.61
CA GLY A 81 9.19 -2.64 -10.89
C GLY A 81 9.65 -4.10 -11.05
N LEU A 82 9.51 -4.93 -10.02
CA LEU A 82 9.83 -6.36 -10.08
C LEU A 82 8.95 -7.08 -11.09
N LYS A 83 9.53 -8.09 -11.74
CA LYS A 83 8.85 -8.92 -12.73
C LYS A 83 8.33 -10.22 -12.12
N ALA A 84 7.39 -10.86 -12.80
CA ALA A 84 6.73 -12.07 -12.33
C ALA A 84 7.70 -13.19 -11.86
N PRO A 85 8.83 -13.50 -12.55
CA PRO A 85 9.79 -14.48 -12.05
C PRO A 85 10.40 -14.10 -10.70
N GLN A 86 10.74 -12.83 -10.51
CA GLN A 86 11.28 -12.31 -9.24
C GLN A 86 10.24 -12.39 -8.12
N VAL A 87 9.00 -11.99 -8.40
CA VAL A 87 7.88 -12.09 -7.46
C VAL A 87 7.61 -13.54 -7.06
N LYS A 88 7.73 -14.49 -7.99
CA LYS A 88 7.60 -15.91 -7.70
C LYS A 88 8.62 -16.36 -6.65
N VAL A 89 9.89 -16.00 -6.82
CA VAL A 89 10.96 -16.33 -5.85
C VAL A 89 10.71 -15.65 -4.51
N LEU A 90 10.22 -14.41 -4.48
CA LEU A 90 9.83 -13.74 -3.22
C LEU A 90 8.75 -14.52 -2.47
N LYS A 91 7.77 -15.08 -3.16
CA LYS A 91 6.72 -15.91 -2.55
C LYS A 91 7.27 -17.24 -2.04
N GLU A 92 8.04 -17.95 -2.86
CA GLU A 92 8.48 -19.32 -2.58
C GLU A 92 9.63 -19.39 -1.54
N LYS A 93 10.62 -18.49 -1.67
CA LYS A 93 11.82 -18.48 -0.82
C LYS A 93 11.68 -17.62 0.43
N TYR A 94 10.98 -16.48 0.31
CA TYR A 94 10.93 -15.46 1.37
C TYR A 94 9.56 -15.33 2.03
N SER A 95 8.54 -16.08 1.56
CA SER A 95 7.13 -15.96 2.03
C SER A 95 6.60 -14.52 1.96
N ILE A 96 7.07 -13.75 0.96
CA ILE A 96 6.63 -12.39 0.70
C ILE A 96 5.55 -12.42 -0.38
N TYR A 97 4.33 -12.03 -0.03
CA TYR A 97 3.18 -12.09 -0.91
C TYR A 97 2.87 -10.72 -1.50
N MET A 98 2.95 -10.63 -2.81
CA MET A 98 2.64 -9.45 -3.60
C MET A 98 2.04 -9.85 -4.95
N THR A 99 1.50 -8.89 -5.70
CA THR A 99 0.92 -9.18 -7.03
C THR A 99 2.03 -9.40 -8.07
N ASP A 100 1.77 -10.26 -9.05
CA ASP A 100 2.77 -10.69 -10.05
C ASP A 100 3.29 -9.54 -10.92
N ASN A 101 2.58 -8.42 -10.96
CA ASN A 101 3.04 -7.18 -11.63
C ASN A 101 3.98 -6.31 -10.78
N GLY A 102 4.41 -6.80 -9.61
CA GLY A 102 5.34 -6.08 -8.74
C GLY A 102 4.69 -5.05 -7.80
N ARG A 103 3.36 -5.04 -7.65
CA ARG A 103 2.68 -4.16 -6.71
C ARG A 103 2.66 -4.75 -5.30
N VAL A 104 3.08 -3.96 -4.32
CA VAL A 104 3.08 -4.32 -2.89
C VAL A 104 2.28 -3.30 -2.08
N SER A 105 1.66 -3.74 -0.98
CA SER A 105 1.03 -2.84 -0.02
C SER A 105 2.06 -2.35 0.99
N MET A 106 2.30 -1.04 1.02
CA MET A 106 3.20 -0.41 2.01
C MET A 106 2.63 -0.47 3.43
N ALA A 107 1.33 -0.70 3.58
CA ALA A 107 0.71 -0.89 4.90
C ALA A 107 1.18 -2.18 5.60
N GLY A 108 1.60 -3.20 4.84
CA GLY A 108 2.19 -4.44 5.38
C GLY A 108 3.66 -4.31 5.79
N ILE A 109 4.32 -3.21 5.41
CA ILE A 109 5.71 -2.93 5.78
C ILE A 109 5.76 -2.17 7.10
N SER A 110 6.70 -2.56 7.96
CA SER A 110 6.93 -1.98 9.27
C SER A 110 8.44 -1.86 9.54
N SER A 111 8.83 -1.13 10.59
CA SER A 111 10.21 -1.06 11.05
C SER A 111 10.84 -2.43 11.38
N LYS A 112 10.00 -3.43 11.68
CA LYS A 112 10.46 -4.80 12.00
C LYS A 112 10.75 -5.66 10.78
N ASN A 113 10.16 -5.36 9.61
CA ASN A 113 10.28 -6.20 8.42
C ASN A 113 10.81 -5.49 7.18
N VAL A 114 10.98 -4.17 7.19
CA VAL A 114 11.45 -3.39 6.04
C VAL A 114 12.84 -3.82 5.58
N GLU A 115 13.74 -4.09 6.50
CA GLU A 115 15.10 -4.57 6.18
C GLU A 115 15.07 -5.98 5.55
N TYR A 116 14.26 -6.89 6.11
CA TYR A 116 14.05 -8.22 5.54
C TYR A 116 13.50 -8.14 4.12
N PHE A 117 12.50 -7.29 3.91
CA PHE A 117 11.92 -7.07 2.60
C PHE A 117 12.95 -6.52 1.61
N ALA A 118 13.75 -5.53 2.02
CA ALA A 118 14.81 -4.95 1.18
C ALA A 118 15.88 -5.99 0.78
N LYS A 119 16.33 -6.82 1.72
CA LYS A 119 17.29 -7.91 1.44
C LYS A 119 16.73 -8.94 0.46
N ALA A 120 15.46 -9.31 0.61
CA ALA A 120 14.80 -10.23 -0.30
C ALA A 120 14.66 -9.64 -1.72
N VAL A 121 14.34 -8.35 -1.82
CA VAL A 121 14.30 -7.63 -3.10
C VAL A 121 15.69 -7.57 -3.74
N ASP A 122 16.72 -7.26 -2.97
CA ASP A 122 18.11 -7.24 -3.47
C ASP A 122 18.53 -8.59 -4.04
N ASP A 123 18.25 -9.68 -3.32
CA ASP A 123 18.56 -11.03 -3.77
C ASP A 123 17.88 -11.36 -5.12
N VAL A 124 16.60 -11.11 -5.25
CA VAL A 124 15.89 -11.45 -6.50
C VAL A 124 16.26 -10.54 -7.66
N VAL A 125 16.61 -9.29 -7.40
CA VAL A 125 17.08 -8.37 -8.45
C VAL A 125 18.44 -8.80 -8.99
N ARG A 126 19.32 -9.31 -8.15
CA ARG A 126 20.67 -9.77 -8.55
C ARG A 126 20.68 -11.14 -9.19
N ASN A 127 19.86 -12.06 -8.67
CA ASN A 127 20.01 -13.49 -8.95
C ASN A 127 18.89 -14.08 -9.82
N VAL A 128 17.81 -13.34 -10.08
CA VAL A 128 16.71 -13.81 -10.91
C VAL A 128 16.65 -13.00 -12.21
N PRO A 129 17.04 -13.60 -13.36
CA PRO A 129 16.99 -12.94 -14.65
C PRO A 129 15.56 -12.64 -15.07
N VAL A 130 15.35 -11.54 -15.80
CA VAL A 130 14.05 -11.04 -16.30
C VAL A 130 14.12 -10.71 -17.78
#